data_b3005919bbf3fc4ae24a73b6e8a4fc2e
#
_entry.id   b3005919bbf3fc4ae24a73b6e8a4fc2e
#
_cell.length_a   1.000
_cell.length_b   1.000
_cell.length_c   1.000
_cell.angle_alpha   90.00
_cell.angle_beta   90.00
_cell.angle_gamma   90.00
#
_symmetry.space_group_name_H-M   'P 1'
#
loop_
_entity.id
_entity.type
_entity.pdbx_description
1 polymer ?
#
loop_
_entity_poly.entity_id
_entity_poly.type
_entity_poly.pdbx_seq_one_letter_code
_entity_poly.pdbx_strand_id
1 'polypeptide(L)'
;MKTLAFKKVGSIMIVASLLMLLSSCHGNRKRLFPSKLKDSYLITYSKNEIVVASDGSASHFIYKNGEYFTSFGSDSIVFFSTVEDYNIIKVSDEGHNYEIIIEKEKNGVYKTTTYFVTNQGCHHPAISYSYDSNYKILQVEKFRNIVYK
;
A
#
# COMPACT_ATOMS: atom_id res chain seq x y z
N MET A 1 51.21 -6.00 -39.06
CA MET A 1 50.62 -6.67 -37.90
C MET A 1 50.23 -5.66 -36.82
N LYS A 2 49.04 -5.11 -36.86
CA LYS A 2 48.44 -4.29 -35.74
C LYS A 2 46.95 -4.10 -36.02
N THR A 3 46.13 -5.10 -35.76
CA THR A 3 44.67 -4.94 -35.78
C THR A 3 44.04 -6.13 -35.05
N LEU A 4 44.04 -6.17 -33.70
CA LEU A 4 43.29 -7.18 -32.96
C LEU A 4 43.03 -6.82 -31.49
N ALA A 5 43.04 -5.54 -31.12
CA ALA A 5 42.84 -5.14 -29.72
C ALA A 5 41.53 -4.38 -29.44
N PHE A 6 40.76 -3.99 -30.45
CA PHE A 6 39.61 -3.09 -30.24
C PHE A 6 38.21 -3.76 -30.11
N LYS A 7 38.11 -5.08 -30.39
CA LYS A 7 36.80 -5.77 -30.37
C LYS A 7 36.35 -6.33 -28.98
N LYS A 8 37.26 -6.45 -28.01
CA LYS A 8 36.91 -7.01 -26.70
C LYS A 8 36.39 -6.02 -25.67
N VAL A 9 36.72 -4.74 -25.79
CA VAL A 9 36.32 -3.71 -24.81
C VAL A 9 34.83 -3.31 -24.96
N GLY A 10 34.34 -3.27 -26.21
CA GLY A 10 32.94 -2.91 -26.47
C GLY A 10 31.91 -3.91 -25.93
N SER A 11 32.22 -5.22 -25.95
CA SER A 11 31.31 -6.26 -25.47
C SER A 11 31.16 -6.29 -23.95
N ILE A 12 32.20 -5.95 -23.21
CA ILE A 12 32.18 -5.92 -21.74
C ILE A 12 31.36 -4.72 -21.22
N MET A 13 31.46 -3.58 -21.92
CA MET A 13 30.66 -2.38 -21.54
C MET A 13 29.16 -2.57 -21.77
N ILE A 14 28.75 -3.27 -22.82
CA ILE A 14 27.35 -3.53 -23.12
C ILE A 14 26.73 -4.50 -22.09
N VAL A 15 27.47 -5.51 -21.66
CA VAL A 15 27.00 -6.46 -20.63
C VAL A 15 26.89 -5.80 -19.26
N ALA A 16 27.84 -4.91 -18.91
CA ALA A 16 27.77 -4.17 -17.64
C ALA A 16 26.59 -3.19 -17.59
N SER A 17 26.29 -2.51 -18.71
CA SER A 17 25.12 -1.61 -18.76
C SER A 17 23.79 -2.36 -18.74
N LEU A 18 23.71 -3.56 -19.33
CA LEU A 18 22.51 -4.40 -19.29
C LEU A 18 22.26 -4.99 -17.88
N LEU A 19 23.32 -5.33 -17.14
CA LEU A 19 23.22 -5.77 -15.74
C LEU A 19 22.77 -4.65 -14.79
N MET A 20 23.14 -3.39 -15.06
CA MET A 20 22.65 -2.26 -14.26
C MET A 20 21.18 -1.92 -14.53
N LEU A 21 20.62 -2.24 -15.69
CA LEU A 21 19.22 -2.04 -15.99
C LEU A 21 18.31 -3.09 -15.32
N LEU A 22 18.83 -4.26 -14.96
CA LEU A 22 18.08 -5.31 -14.26
C LEU A 22 18.03 -5.11 -12.73
N SER A 23 18.87 -4.24 -12.17
CA SER A 23 18.93 -4.01 -10.71
C SER A 23 18.03 -2.87 -10.21
N SER A 24 17.31 -2.15 -11.09
CA SER A 24 16.56 -0.95 -10.70
C SER A 24 15.07 -1.16 -10.36
N CYS A 25 14.59 -2.41 -10.31
CA CYS A 25 13.20 -2.74 -9.96
C CYS A 25 13.05 -3.54 -8.67
N HIS A 26 13.86 -3.28 -7.65
CA HIS A 26 13.55 -3.77 -6.32
C HIS A 26 12.68 -2.73 -5.59
N GLY A 27 11.39 -2.71 -5.94
CA GLY A 27 10.39 -2.04 -5.11
C GLY A 27 10.47 -2.57 -3.68
N ASN A 28 10.44 -1.68 -2.71
CA ASN A 28 10.50 -2.05 -1.30
C ASN A 28 9.25 -2.88 -0.97
N ARG A 29 9.41 -4.18 -0.70
CA ARG A 29 8.32 -5.13 -0.46
C ARG A 29 8.31 -5.54 0.99
N LYS A 30 7.14 -5.53 1.59
CA LYS A 30 6.91 -6.05 2.93
C LYS A 30 5.81 -7.11 2.88
N ARG A 31 6.02 -8.24 3.53
CA ARG A 31 5.01 -9.28 3.69
C ARG A 31 4.57 -9.33 5.16
N LEU A 32 3.27 -9.26 5.37
CA LEU A 32 2.65 -9.41 6.68
C LEU A 32 1.99 -10.78 6.76
N PHE A 33 2.22 -11.48 7.85
CA PHE A 33 1.65 -12.80 8.09
C PHE A 33 0.69 -12.77 9.27
N PRO A 34 -0.42 -13.49 9.22
CA PRO A 34 -1.26 -13.71 10.37
C PRO A 34 -0.55 -14.64 11.36
N SER A 35 -0.86 -14.46 12.63
CA SER A 35 -0.28 -15.32 13.70
C SER A 35 -0.75 -16.77 13.63
N LYS A 36 -1.84 -17.09 12.90
CA LYS A 36 -2.50 -18.42 12.90
C LYS A 36 -3.05 -18.93 11.56
N LEU A 37 -2.94 -18.19 10.45
CA LEU A 37 -3.53 -18.54 9.14
C LEU A 37 -2.49 -18.47 8.02
N LYS A 38 -2.78 -19.18 6.89
CA LYS A 38 -1.90 -19.23 5.72
C LYS A 38 -1.91 -17.94 4.87
N ASP A 39 -2.93 -17.09 5.04
CA ASP A 39 -3.09 -15.87 4.27
C ASP A 39 -2.03 -14.85 4.65
N SER A 40 -1.56 -14.11 3.68
CA SER A 40 -0.55 -13.06 3.90
C SER A 40 -0.89 -11.82 3.07
N TYR A 41 -0.51 -10.65 3.58
CA TYR A 41 -0.49 -9.42 2.80
C TYR A 41 0.90 -9.19 2.23
N LEU A 42 0.96 -8.95 0.93
CA LEU A 42 2.17 -8.47 0.25
C LEU A 42 2.02 -6.98 0.02
N ILE A 43 2.87 -6.19 0.66
CA ILE A 43 2.88 -4.74 0.50
C ILE A 43 4.07 -4.35 -0.36
N THR A 44 3.80 -3.63 -1.44
CA THR A 44 4.82 -3.11 -2.34
C THR A 44 4.78 -1.59 -2.32
N TYR A 45 5.93 -0.97 -2.10
CA TYR A 45 6.08 0.47 -2.09
C TYR A 45 6.83 0.92 -3.34
N SER A 46 6.28 1.89 -4.03
CA SER A 46 6.94 2.61 -5.12
C SER A 46 6.99 4.10 -4.81
N LYS A 47 7.56 4.91 -5.70
CA LYS A 47 7.70 6.36 -5.49
C LYS A 47 6.35 7.05 -5.24
N ASN A 48 5.32 6.64 -5.95
CA ASN A 48 4.02 7.31 -5.95
C ASN A 48 2.86 6.36 -5.65
N GLU A 49 3.14 5.14 -5.19
CA GLU A 49 2.08 4.14 -4.99
C GLU A 49 2.44 3.15 -3.88
N ILE A 50 1.43 2.79 -3.09
CA ILE A 50 1.44 1.63 -2.21
C ILE A 50 0.44 0.62 -2.80
N VAL A 51 0.88 -0.63 -2.98
CA VAL A 51 0.01 -1.73 -3.40
C VAL A 51 -0.06 -2.74 -2.26
N VAL A 52 -1.27 -3.06 -1.84
CA VAL A 52 -1.52 -4.09 -0.82
C VAL A 52 -2.28 -5.23 -1.46
N ALA A 53 -1.63 -6.35 -1.65
CA ALA A 53 -2.19 -7.54 -2.27
C ALA A 53 -2.46 -8.64 -1.26
N SER A 54 -3.60 -9.32 -1.38
CA SER A 54 -4.01 -10.49 -0.59
C SER A 54 -5.00 -11.33 -1.41
N ASP A 55 -4.81 -12.65 -1.42
CA ASP A 55 -5.76 -13.65 -1.95
C ASP A 55 -6.40 -13.31 -3.30
N GLY A 56 -5.56 -12.94 -4.28
CA GLY A 56 -5.99 -12.66 -5.65
C GLY A 56 -6.61 -11.27 -5.86
N SER A 57 -6.64 -10.42 -4.82
CA SER A 57 -7.05 -9.02 -4.91
C SER A 57 -5.90 -8.09 -4.58
N ALA A 58 -5.92 -6.87 -5.14
CA ALA A 58 -4.95 -5.83 -4.84
C ALA A 58 -5.66 -4.49 -4.65
N SER A 59 -5.30 -3.78 -3.59
CA SER A 59 -5.71 -2.40 -3.36
C SER A 59 -4.54 -1.48 -3.72
N HIS A 60 -4.85 -0.44 -4.48
CA HIS A 60 -3.90 0.55 -4.98
C HIS A 60 -4.13 1.89 -4.29
N PHE A 61 -3.05 2.45 -3.76
CA PHE A 61 -3.08 3.75 -3.08
C PHE A 61 -2.07 4.67 -3.75
N ILE A 62 -2.55 5.73 -4.38
CA ILE A 62 -1.75 6.65 -5.20
C ILE A 62 -1.39 7.89 -4.40
N TYR A 63 -0.10 8.22 -4.35
CA TYR A 63 0.40 9.42 -3.67
C TYR A 63 0.08 10.69 -4.44
N LYS A 64 -0.58 11.64 -3.78
CA LYS A 64 -0.91 12.95 -4.34
C LYS A 64 -1.00 13.99 -3.21
N ASN A 65 -0.30 15.11 -3.37
CA ASN A 65 -0.36 16.26 -2.45
C ASN A 65 -0.08 15.92 -0.98
N GLY A 66 0.83 14.99 -0.71
CA GLY A 66 1.19 14.64 0.67
C GLY A 66 0.41 13.48 1.26
N GLU A 67 -0.59 12.94 0.58
CA GLU A 67 -1.50 11.90 1.05
C GLU A 67 -1.64 10.77 0.03
N TYR A 68 -2.17 9.62 0.46
CA TYR A 68 -2.50 8.51 -0.43
C TYR A 68 -4.00 8.40 -0.65
N PHE A 69 -4.38 8.30 -1.92
CA PHE A 69 -5.75 8.18 -2.38
C PHE A 69 -6.02 6.79 -2.92
N THR A 70 -7.24 6.32 -2.76
CA THR A 70 -7.74 5.10 -3.43
C THR A 70 -9.04 5.40 -4.18
N SER A 71 -9.36 4.57 -5.16
CA SER A 71 -10.65 4.62 -5.84
C SER A 71 -11.70 3.89 -5.01
N PHE A 72 -12.87 4.49 -4.89
CA PHE A 72 -14.04 3.91 -4.25
C PHE A 72 -15.23 4.15 -5.18
N GLY A 73 -15.66 3.13 -5.94
CA GLY A 73 -16.54 3.33 -7.08
C GLY A 73 -15.94 4.30 -8.09
N SER A 74 -16.64 5.40 -8.39
CA SER A 74 -16.17 6.48 -9.28
C SER A 74 -15.31 7.53 -8.57
N ASP A 75 -15.25 7.52 -7.24
CA ASP A 75 -14.64 8.57 -6.45
C ASP A 75 -13.19 8.25 -6.10
N SER A 76 -12.36 9.28 -6.03
CA SER A 76 -11.00 9.20 -5.49
C SER A 76 -11.00 9.85 -4.12
N ILE A 77 -10.73 9.06 -3.09
CA ILE A 77 -10.80 9.48 -1.69
C ILE A 77 -9.45 9.37 -1.02
N VAL A 78 -9.18 10.23 -0.04
CA VAL A 78 -8.02 10.10 0.85
C VAL A 78 -8.18 8.81 1.66
N PHE A 79 -7.13 8.00 1.69
CA PHE A 79 -7.14 6.75 2.44
C PHE A 79 -6.04 6.69 3.51
N PHE A 80 -4.82 7.14 3.19
CA PHE A 80 -3.79 7.34 4.21
C PHE A 80 -3.42 8.82 4.27
N SER A 81 -3.51 9.40 5.45
CA SER A 81 -3.12 10.78 5.74
C SER A 81 -2.35 10.86 7.04
N THR A 82 -1.41 11.80 7.09
CA THR A 82 -0.68 12.20 8.30
C THR A 82 -0.81 13.71 8.54
N VAL A 83 -1.70 14.36 7.77
CA VAL A 83 -1.91 15.83 7.80
C VAL A 83 -2.80 16.21 8.98
N GLU A 84 -3.84 15.42 9.24
CA GLU A 84 -4.81 15.65 10.30
C GLU A 84 -4.76 14.53 11.32
N ASP A 85 -5.02 14.87 12.60
CA ASP A 85 -5.06 13.90 13.67
C ASP A 85 -6.35 13.06 13.68
N TYR A 86 -7.39 13.52 12.97
CA TYR A 86 -8.67 12.83 12.82
C TYR A 86 -9.43 13.31 11.58
N ASN A 87 -9.94 12.38 10.77
CA ASN A 87 -10.77 12.67 9.60
C ASN A 87 -11.79 11.56 9.38
N ILE A 88 -13.00 11.90 8.92
CA ILE A 88 -14.07 10.96 8.57
C ILE A 88 -14.51 11.21 7.13
N ILE A 89 -14.48 10.17 6.31
CA ILE A 89 -14.89 10.20 4.91
C ILE A 89 -16.05 9.22 4.73
N LYS A 90 -17.19 9.70 4.22
CA LYS A 90 -18.38 8.87 3.92
C LYS A 90 -18.46 8.64 2.43
N VAL A 91 -18.60 7.40 2.02
CA VAL A 91 -18.72 6.99 0.62
C VAL A 91 -19.80 5.94 0.44
N SER A 92 -20.38 5.90 -0.76
CA SER A 92 -21.34 4.86 -1.15
C SER A 92 -20.88 4.19 -2.43
N ASP A 93 -20.93 2.89 -2.48
CA ASP A 93 -20.55 2.09 -3.64
C ASP A 93 -21.48 0.88 -3.78
N GLU A 94 -22.00 0.67 -5.00
CA GLU A 94 -22.92 -0.44 -5.34
C GLU A 94 -24.09 -0.63 -4.34
N GLY A 95 -24.64 0.49 -3.82
CA GLY A 95 -25.74 0.46 -2.85
C GLY A 95 -25.31 0.15 -1.41
N HIS A 96 -24.03 0.06 -1.14
CA HIS A 96 -23.47 -0.10 0.20
C HIS A 96 -22.88 1.22 0.68
N ASN A 97 -23.04 1.51 1.97
CA ASN A 97 -22.48 2.69 2.61
C ASN A 97 -21.24 2.30 3.41
N TYR A 98 -20.21 3.12 3.27
CA TYR A 98 -18.96 2.95 4.01
C TYR A 98 -18.58 4.26 4.69
N GLU A 99 -17.90 4.11 5.81
CA GLU A 99 -17.26 5.21 6.51
C GLU A 99 -15.79 4.86 6.72
N ILE A 100 -14.91 5.78 6.30
CA ILE A 100 -13.47 5.63 6.44
C ILE A 100 -13.03 6.63 7.49
N ILE A 101 -12.45 6.13 8.56
CA ILE A 101 -11.95 6.95 9.66
C ILE A 101 -10.43 6.89 9.64
N ILE A 102 -9.81 8.05 9.56
CA ILE A 102 -8.37 8.25 9.70
C ILE A 102 -8.14 8.89 11.05
N GLU A 103 -7.31 8.29 11.89
CA GLU A 103 -7.03 8.77 13.23
C GLU A 103 -5.55 8.61 13.59
N LYS A 104 -5.04 9.55 14.36
CA LYS A 104 -3.71 9.46 14.95
C LYS A 104 -3.80 8.74 16.29
N GLU A 105 -3.11 7.63 16.37
CA GLU A 105 -2.94 6.89 17.62
C GLU A 105 -1.76 7.44 18.44
N LYS A 106 -1.53 6.83 19.58
CA LYS A 106 -0.36 7.14 20.42
C LYS A 106 0.96 6.84 19.68
N ASN A 107 2.03 7.54 20.06
CA ASN A 107 3.39 7.35 19.56
C ASN A 107 3.60 7.65 18.06
N GLY A 108 2.76 8.52 17.44
CA GLY A 108 2.93 8.93 16.05
C GLY A 108 2.53 7.86 15.04
N VAL A 109 1.77 6.86 15.47
CA VAL A 109 1.12 5.88 14.59
C VAL A 109 -0.22 6.45 14.13
N TYR A 110 -0.54 6.25 12.87
CA TYR A 110 -1.83 6.59 12.27
C TYR A 110 -2.59 5.30 11.95
N LYS A 111 -3.90 5.37 11.99
CA LYS A 111 -4.76 4.25 11.66
C LYS A 111 -5.88 4.69 10.73
N THR A 112 -6.05 3.97 9.63
CA THR A 112 -7.21 4.08 8.75
C THR A 112 -8.08 2.87 8.91
N THR A 113 -9.35 3.05 9.28
CA THR A 113 -10.33 1.98 9.42
C THR A 113 -11.48 2.21 8.46
N THR A 114 -11.81 1.20 7.66
CA THR A 114 -13.02 1.19 6.83
C THR A 114 -14.12 0.45 7.56
N TYR A 115 -15.26 1.09 7.71
CA TYR A 115 -16.47 0.53 8.27
C TYR A 115 -17.51 0.31 7.17
N PHE A 116 -18.16 -0.82 7.20
CA PHE A 116 -19.43 -1.03 6.52
C PHE A 116 -20.54 -0.46 7.39
N VAL A 117 -21.38 0.40 6.81
CA VAL A 117 -22.50 1.02 7.53
C VAL A 117 -23.82 0.41 7.05
N THR A 118 -24.54 -0.22 7.94
CA THR A 118 -25.84 -0.83 7.61
C THR A 118 -26.92 0.25 7.44
N ASN A 119 -28.03 -0.09 6.81
CA ASN A 119 -29.21 0.80 6.68
C ASN A 119 -29.79 1.24 8.03
N GLN A 120 -29.49 0.51 9.10
CA GLN A 120 -29.86 0.84 10.47
C GLN A 120 -28.84 1.74 11.19
N GLY A 121 -27.78 2.15 10.48
CA GLY A 121 -26.70 2.99 11.02
C GLY A 121 -25.68 2.24 11.90
N CYS A 122 -25.66 0.90 11.89
CA CYS A 122 -24.66 0.14 12.61
C CYS A 122 -23.34 0.13 11.83
N HIS A 123 -22.21 0.36 12.52
CA HIS A 123 -20.87 0.38 11.98
C HIS A 123 -20.18 -0.95 12.26
N HIS A 124 -19.74 -1.64 11.20
CA HIS A 124 -18.98 -2.89 11.28
C HIS A 124 -17.60 -2.68 10.69
N PRO A 125 -16.50 -2.79 11.45
CA PRO A 125 -15.18 -2.64 10.92
C PRO A 125 -14.90 -3.76 9.90
N ALA A 126 -14.46 -3.37 8.71
CA ALA A 126 -14.12 -4.29 7.63
C ALA A 126 -12.62 -4.57 7.61
N ILE A 127 -11.82 -3.51 7.57
CA ILE A 127 -10.36 -3.59 7.53
C ILE A 127 -9.75 -2.33 8.16
N SER A 128 -8.63 -2.48 8.85
CA SER A 128 -7.83 -1.37 9.36
C SER A 128 -6.38 -1.52 8.95
N TYR A 129 -5.72 -0.38 8.74
CA TYR A 129 -4.29 -0.27 8.46
C TYR A 129 -3.66 0.65 9.49
N SER A 130 -2.67 0.17 10.24
CA SER A 130 -1.81 1.04 11.06
C SER A 130 -0.53 1.34 10.32
N TYR A 131 -0.09 2.58 10.28
CA TYR A 131 1.09 3.05 9.55
C TYR A 131 1.81 4.17 10.29
N ASP A 132 3.09 4.37 9.99
CA ASP A 132 3.90 5.44 10.57
C ASP A 132 3.78 6.75 9.76
N SER A 133 4.46 7.80 10.23
CA SER A 133 4.48 9.12 9.57
C SER A 133 5.10 9.11 8.16
N ASN A 134 5.79 8.06 7.77
CA ASN A 134 6.33 7.85 6.42
C ASN A 134 5.44 6.93 5.58
N TYR A 135 4.21 6.67 6.02
CA TYR A 135 3.25 5.77 5.38
C TYR A 135 3.70 4.30 5.28
N LYS A 136 4.65 3.89 6.12
CA LYS A 136 5.04 2.49 6.20
C LYS A 136 3.98 1.73 6.99
N ILE A 137 3.29 0.80 6.33
CA ILE A 137 2.25 -0.03 6.95
C ILE A 137 2.92 -0.97 7.96
N LEU A 138 2.48 -0.89 9.20
CA LEU A 138 2.97 -1.65 10.33
C LEU A 138 2.11 -2.89 10.56
N GLN A 139 0.80 -2.74 10.41
CA GLN A 139 -0.20 -3.76 10.70
C GLN A 139 -1.40 -3.64 9.77
N VAL A 140 -2.00 -4.76 9.41
CA VAL A 140 -3.32 -4.85 8.79
C VAL A 140 -4.21 -5.72 9.69
N GLU A 141 -5.42 -5.26 9.97
CA GLU A 141 -6.41 -5.97 10.77
C GLU A 141 -7.69 -6.14 9.95
N LYS A 142 -8.08 -7.39 9.70
CA LYS A 142 -9.32 -7.74 9.00
C LYS A 142 -10.46 -7.97 9.99
N PHE A 143 -11.68 -7.82 9.46
CA PHE A 143 -12.91 -8.26 10.13
C PHE A 143 -12.73 -9.63 10.81
N ARG A 144 -13.19 -9.78 12.06
CA ARG A 144 -12.98 -10.89 12.99
C ARG A 144 -11.66 -10.88 13.76
N ASN A 145 -11.02 -9.72 13.94
CA ASN A 145 -9.80 -9.56 14.73
C ASN A 145 -8.61 -10.41 14.25
N ILE A 146 -8.52 -10.65 12.95
CA ILE A 146 -7.34 -11.27 12.34
C ILE A 146 -6.32 -10.16 12.11
N VAL A 147 -5.23 -10.20 12.86
CA VAL A 147 -4.17 -9.19 12.81
C VAL A 147 -2.97 -9.75 12.04
N TYR A 148 -2.52 -9.00 11.04
CA TYR A 148 -1.34 -9.28 10.22
C TYR A 148 -0.25 -8.27 10.57
N LYS A 149 0.93 -8.75 10.98
CA LYS A 149 2.07 -7.93 11.42
C LYS A 149 3.34 -8.25 10.64
#